data_326b806e5a98554dde7b2f468c52e1dc
#
_entry.id   326b806e5a98554dde7b2f468c52e1dc
#
_cell.length_a   1.000
_cell.length_b   1.000
_cell.length_c   1.000
_cell.angle_alpha   90.00
_cell.angle_beta   90.00
_cell.angle_gamma   90.00
#
_symmetry.space_group_name_H-M   'P 1'
#
loop_
_entity.id
_entity.type
_entity.pdbx_description
1 polymer ?
#
loop_
_entity_poly.entity_id
_entity_poly.type
_entity_poly.pdbx_seq_one_letter_code
_entity_poly.pdbx_strand_id
1 'polypeptide(L)'
;MNRLNEHTEIVYVKAGLVSDFRHDNNMLKSRRINDYHHAKDAFLNIVVGNVYNAKFTANPRNWIKKNRNTNYSIRRVFDYTIKRGDTIVWQGVKDGGHSIDGIKKTMARNDILYTERTYCEQGELFNATLIKKGNPNAIGLKKGLDPMKYGGYSSPKTSAFAFIEFDGKKGRQNHLVEIPVYIANIAARQPEYIKNYLEEKKGYQNVIVKKYPIQKNALIKLDGYPARLRGANEKSITLKNAVQLVLKPEYYETIRNVEKYLEYIDKDESVSKAARFSHTELDKLYDELCFKAENSIYKKRPANQSATLKNGQKTFLAITNLKEKAQVINNIITMFRCDATTTTNLKTIGGSVNAGGMQVNKNTLTSQKVVLVHQSVTGLFVTEEELL
;
A
#
# COMPACT_ATOMS: atom_id res chain seq x y z
N MET A 1 -10.34 -28.80 3.48
CA MET A 1 -9.62 -29.04 2.22
C MET A 1 -10.40 -29.82 1.17
N ASN A 2 -11.57 -30.32 1.43
CA ASN A 2 -12.35 -31.22 0.54
C ASN A 2 -13.29 -30.48 -0.46
N ARG A 3 -12.92 -29.30 -0.95
CA ARG A 3 -13.74 -28.55 -1.93
C ARG A 3 -13.18 -28.54 -3.36
N LEU A 4 -12.04 -29.19 -3.57
CA LEU A 4 -11.44 -29.33 -4.89
C LEU A 4 -11.82 -30.69 -5.45
N ASN A 5 -12.08 -30.75 -6.76
CA ASN A 5 -12.49 -31.97 -7.43
C ASN A 5 -11.32 -32.98 -7.47
N GLU A 6 -11.63 -34.24 -7.78
CA GLU A 6 -10.68 -35.36 -7.80
C GLU A 6 -9.52 -35.18 -8.80
N HIS A 7 -9.68 -34.24 -9.77
CA HIS A 7 -8.69 -33.96 -10.79
C HIS A 7 -7.69 -32.85 -10.41
N THR A 8 -7.80 -32.28 -9.18
CA THR A 8 -6.94 -31.19 -8.74
C THR A 8 -5.83 -31.70 -7.83
N GLU A 9 -4.60 -31.68 -8.32
CA GLU A 9 -3.40 -31.94 -7.51
C GLU A 9 -3.03 -30.72 -6.67
N ILE A 10 -2.89 -30.88 -5.36
CA ILE A 10 -2.46 -29.82 -4.44
C ILE A 10 -1.00 -30.01 -4.10
N VAL A 11 -0.16 -29.08 -4.54
CA VAL A 11 1.28 -29.06 -4.25
C VAL A 11 1.57 -28.12 -3.08
N TYR A 12 2.07 -28.66 -1.98
CA TYR A 12 2.43 -27.90 -0.79
C TYR A 12 3.92 -27.52 -0.81
N VAL A 13 4.20 -26.20 -0.72
CA VAL A 13 5.56 -25.66 -0.64
C VAL A 13 5.75 -24.96 0.69
N LYS A 14 6.83 -25.28 1.40
CA LYS A 14 7.20 -24.53 2.61
C LYS A 14 7.86 -23.21 2.22
N ALA A 15 7.43 -22.12 2.86
CA ALA A 15 7.97 -20.78 2.63
C ALA A 15 9.52 -20.71 2.75
N GLY A 16 10.12 -21.54 3.62
CA GLY A 16 11.57 -21.65 3.74
C GLY A 16 12.28 -22.10 2.46
N LEU A 17 11.67 -23.03 1.67
CA LEU A 17 12.28 -23.50 0.42
C LEU A 17 12.30 -22.40 -0.66
N VAL A 18 11.23 -21.60 -0.72
CA VAL A 18 11.18 -20.44 -1.62
C VAL A 18 12.15 -19.35 -1.18
N SER A 19 12.27 -19.13 0.12
CA SER A 19 13.25 -18.19 0.68
C SER A 19 14.69 -18.60 0.35
N ASP A 20 15.01 -19.88 0.50
CA ASP A 20 16.34 -20.45 0.17
C ASP A 20 16.62 -20.26 -1.32
N PHE A 21 15.68 -20.62 -2.20
CA PHE A 21 15.81 -20.45 -3.66
C PHE A 21 16.06 -18.98 -4.05
N ARG A 22 15.33 -18.04 -3.43
CA ARG A 22 15.54 -16.60 -3.66
C ARG A 22 16.93 -16.14 -3.24
N HIS A 23 17.37 -16.56 -2.04
CA HIS A 23 18.68 -16.22 -1.50
C HIS A 23 19.82 -16.75 -2.38
N ASP A 24 19.74 -18.02 -2.78
CA ASP A 24 20.76 -18.68 -3.59
C ASP A 24 20.88 -18.07 -5.00
N ASN A 25 19.82 -17.40 -5.49
CA ASN A 25 19.78 -16.75 -6.79
C ASN A 25 19.83 -15.21 -6.74
N ASN A 26 20.16 -14.61 -5.61
CA ASN A 26 20.25 -13.16 -5.41
C ASN A 26 18.98 -12.39 -5.81
N MET A 27 17.79 -12.98 -5.59
CA MET A 27 16.51 -12.33 -5.87
C MET A 27 16.10 -11.50 -4.65
N LEU A 28 16.56 -10.26 -4.57
CA LEU A 28 16.31 -9.36 -3.47
C LEU A 28 14.82 -9.00 -3.32
N LYS A 29 14.39 -8.78 -2.08
CA LYS A 29 13.02 -8.41 -1.70
C LYS A 29 13.05 -7.35 -0.63
N SER A 30 12.33 -6.26 -0.82
CA SER A 30 11.99 -5.32 0.24
C SER A 30 10.48 -5.14 0.31
N ARG A 31 9.92 -5.42 1.49
CA ARG A 31 8.49 -5.20 1.77
C ARG A 31 8.16 -3.73 1.97
N ARG A 32 9.18 -2.91 2.18
CA ARG A 32 9.06 -1.47 2.40
C ARG A 32 8.81 -0.69 1.12
N ILE A 33 9.32 -1.19 -0.01
CA ILE A 33 9.24 -0.47 -1.29
C ILE A 33 7.84 -0.57 -1.89
N ASN A 34 7.34 -1.82 -2.05
CA ASN A 34 6.03 -2.06 -2.66
C ASN A 34 5.45 -3.43 -2.30
N ASP A 35 4.21 -3.67 -2.72
CA ASP A 35 3.49 -4.93 -2.47
C ASP A 35 3.67 -5.96 -3.61
N TYR A 36 4.46 -5.66 -4.64
CA TYR A 36 4.75 -6.58 -5.76
C TYR A 36 5.42 -7.87 -5.32
N HIS A 37 6.05 -7.86 -4.14
CA HIS A 37 6.62 -9.08 -3.56
C HIS A 37 5.57 -10.18 -3.36
N HIS A 38 4.28 -9.89 -3.16
CA HIS A 38 3.24 -10.91 -3.03
C HIS A 38 3.06 -11.72 -4.32
N ALA A 39 2.94 -11.03 -5.47
CA ALA A 39 2.85 -11.69 -6.78
C ALA A 39 4.13 -12.43 -7.12
N LYS A 40 5.29 -11.83 -6.85
CA LYS A 40 6.60 -12.45 -7.09
C LYS A 40 6.82 -13.70 -6.22
N ASP A 41 6.40 -13.66 -4.96
CA ASP A 41 6.46 -14.83 -4.07
C ASP A 41 5.47 -15.92 -4.52
N ALA A 42 4.27 -15.55 -4.98
CA ALA A 42 3.30 -16.51 -5.52
C ALA A 42 3.86 -17.23 -6.77
N PHE A 43 4.48 -16.48 -7.69
CA PHE A 43 5.14 -17.05 -8.86
C PHE A 43 6.27 -18.03 -8.44
N LEU A 44 7.12 -17.64 -7.53
CA LEU A 44 8.21 -18.52 -7.05
C LEU A 44 7.68 -19.75 -6.31
N ASN A 45 6.56 -19.66 -5.59
CA ASN A 45 5.91 -20.82 -5.00
C ASN A 45 5.51 -21.85 -6.06
N ILE A 46 4.98 -21.39 -7.20
CA ILE A 46 4.65 -22.28 -8.33
C ILE A 46 5.90 -22.94 -8.89
N VAL A 47 6.95 -22.15 -9.18
CA VAL A 47 8.20 -22.65 -9.74
C VAL A 47 8.85 -23.67 -8.82
N VAL A 48 9.10 -23.29 -7.59
CA VAL A 48 9.79 -24.13 -6.58
C VAL A 48 8.94 -25.37 -6.26
N GLY A 49 7.61 -25.19 -6.15
CA GLY A 49 6.67 -26.27 -5.89
C GLY A 49 6.71 -27.33 -6.99
N ASN A 50 6.62 -26.93 -8.25
CA ASN A 50 6.63 -27.84 -9.37
C ASN A 50 7.94 -28.65 -9.45
N VAL A 51 9.08 -28.02 -9.22
CA VAL A 51 10.39 -28.68 -9.24
C VAL A 51 10.50 -29.71 -8.10
N TYR A 52 10.16 -29.31 -6.87
CA TYR A 52 10.20 -30.24 -5.73
C TYR A 52 9.16 -31.36 -5.87
N ASN A 53 7.97 -31.09 -6.34
CA ASN A 53 6.95 -32.11 -6.55
C ASN A 53 7.37 -33.10 -7.65
N ALA A 54 7.97 -32.63 -8.74
CA ALA A 54 8.50 -33.52 -9.79
C ALA A 54 9.65 -34.41 -9.28
N LYS A 55 10.53 -33.86 -8.43
CA LYS A 55 11.69 -34.62 -7.90
C LYS A 55 11.34 -35.57 -6.76
N PHE A 56 10.48 -35.16 -5.82
CA PHE A 56 10.26 -35.83 -4.54
C PHE A 56 8.85 -36.38 -4.35
N THR A 57 8.00 -36.23 -5.33
CA THR A 57 6.60 -36.71 -5.39
C THR A 57 5.65 -36.13 -4.34
N ALA A 58 6.09 -35.73 -3.15
CA ALA A 58 5.21 -35.18 -2.10
C ALA A 58 5.91 -34.09 -1.26
N ASN A 59 6.85 -34.48 -0.41
CA ASN A 59 7.48 -33.56 0.52
C ASN A 59 8.99 -33.83 0.61
N PRO A 60 9.84 -32.89 0.15
CA PRO A 60 11.28 -33.10 0.12
C PRO A 60 11.88 -33.37 1.52
N ARG A 61 11.32 -32.80 2.58
CA ARG A 61 11.78 -33.06 3.95
C ARG A 61 11.44 -34.46 4.44
N ASN A 62 10.29 -35.00 4.04
CA ASN A 62 9.94 -36.38 4.36
C ASN A 62 10.84 -37.36 3.62
N TRP A 63 11.19 -37.05 2.36
CA TRP A 63 12.14 -37.84 1.59
C TRP A 63 13.52 -37.87 2.30
N ILE A 64 14.03 -36.72 2.74
CA ILE A 64 15.29 -36.62 3.48
C ILE A 64 15.24 -37.39 4.81
N LYS A 65 14.12 -37.30 5.55
CA LYS A 65 13.94 -38.09 6.79
C LYS A 65 14.01 -39.57 6.54
N LYS A 66 13.43 -40.06 5.46
CA LYS A 66 13.45 -41.48 5.07
C LYS A 66 14.83 -41.93 4.59
N ASN A 67 15.63 -40.99 4.01
CA ASN A 67 16.93 -41.26 3.42
C ASN A 67 18.04 -40.57 4.21
N ARG A 68 18.04 -40.72 5.55
CA ARG A 68 18.96 -40.02 6.47
C ARG A 68 20.43 -40.28 6.20
N ASN A 69 20.76 -41.39 5.56
CA ASN A 69 22.17 -41.78 5.25
C ASN A 69 22.65 -41.20 3.92
N THR A 70 21.85 -40.41 3.21
CA THR A 70 22.29 -39.78 1.96
C THR A 70 22.60 -38.30 2.21
N ASN A 71 23.82 -37.87 1.91
CA ASN A 71 24.30 -36.47 1.93
C ASN A 71 23.67 -35.67 0.77
N TYR A 72 22.31 -35.63 0.69
CA TYR A 72 21.63 -34.92 -0.38
C TYR A 72 21.23 -33.51 0.06
N SER A 73 21.81 -32.49 -0.57
CA SER A 73 21.37 -31.11 -0.39
C SER A 73 20.15 -30.83 -1.27
N ILE A 74 19.00 -30.56 -0.66
CA ILE A 74 17.76 -30.19 -1.39
C ILE A 74 17.93 -28.91 -2.23
N ARG A 75 18.90 -28.04 -1.89
CA ARG A 75 19.20 -26.83 -2.66
C ARG A 75 19.77 -27.15 -4.04
N ARG A 76 20.56 -28.23 -4.15
CA ARG A 76 21.17 -28.67 -5.41
C ARG A 76 20.18 -29.23 -6.44
N VAL A 77 18.91 -29.39 -6.08
CA VAL A 77 17.91 -29.86 -7.02
C VAL A 77 17.81 -28.96 -8.27
N PHE A 78 18.03 -27.66 -8.07
CA PHE A 78 17.97 -26.67 -9.17
C PHE A 78 19.22 -26.61 -10.04
N ASP A 79 20.30 -27.28 -9.65
CA ASP A 79 21.52 -27.36 -10.46
C ASP A 79 21.35 -28.26 -11.70
N TYR A 80 20.44 -29.23 -11.62
CA TYR A 80 20.24 -30.28 -12.61
C TYR A 80 18.85 -30.19 -13.27
N THR A 81 18.73 -30.84 -14.45
CA THR A 81 17.47 -30.93 -15.17
C THR A 81 16.51 -31.91 -14.48
N ILE A 82 15.27 -31.46 -14.26
CA ILE A 82 14.20 -32.23 -13.63
C ILE A 82 13.10 -32.47 -14.63
N LYS A 83 12.69 -33.71 -14.76
CA LYS A 83 11.60 -34.16 -15.62
C LYS A 83 10.46 -34.80 -14.82
N ARG A 84 9.24 -34.69 -15.35
CA ARG A 84 8.06 -35.46 -14.92
C ARG A 84 7.60 -36.26 -16.14
N GLY A 85 7.90 -37.56 -16.21
CA GLY A 85 7.80 -38.33 -17.42
C GLY A 85 8.71 -37.70 -18.50
N ASP A 86 8.16 -37.47 -19.69
CA ASP A 86 8.89 -36.86 -20.82
C ASP A 86 8.94 -35.32 -20.76
N THR A 87 8.17 -34.70 -19.85
CA THR A 87 8.08 -33.25 -19.75
C THR A 87 9.23 -32.69 -18.88
N ILE A 88 9.98 -31.75 -19.44
CA ILE A 88 11.01 -31.00 -18.69
C ILE A 88 10.32 -29.96 -17.81
N VAL A 89 10.47 -30.08 -16.50
CA VAL A 89 9.95 -29.11 -15.50
C VAL A 89 10.96 -28.04 -15.18
N TRP A 90 12.27 -28.39 -15.21
CA TRP A 90 13.37 -27.49 -14.93
C TRP A 90 14.62 -27.91 -15.71
N GLN A 91 15.32 -26.92 -16.26
CA GLN A 91 16.62 -27.13 -16.92
C GLN A 91 17.71 -26.49 -16.05
N GLY A 92 18.51 -27.32 -15.40
CA GLY A 92 19.58 -26.89 -14.51
C GLY A 92 20.83 -26.43 -15.25
N VAL A 93 21.58 -25.51 -14.65
CA VAL A 93 22.78 -24.91 -15.26
C VAL A 93 23.86 -25.95 -15.49
N LYS A 94 23.99 -26.97 -14.64
CA LYS A 94 24.99 -28.05 -14.81
C LYS A 94 24.74 -28.94 -16.01
N ASP A 95 23.50 -28.95 -16.49
CA ASP A 95 23.11 -29.69 -17.71
C ASP A 95 22.97 -28.73 -18.91
N GLY A 96 23.57 -27.53 -18.83
CA GLY A 96 23.50 -26.54 -19.92
C GLY A 96 22.16 -25.82 -20.00
N GLY A 97 21.32 -25.92 -18.99
CA GLY A 97 19.99 -25.31 -18.98
C GLY A 97 19.96 -23.85 -18.50
N HIS A 98 18.89 -23.11 -18.89
CA HIS A 98 18.73 -21.68 -18.64
C HIS A 98 17.40 -21.32 -17.95
N SER A 99 16.76 -22.27 -17.24
CA SER A 99 15.48 -21.98 -16.55
C SER A 99 15.59 -20.83 -15.56
N ILE A 100 16.73 -20.71 -14.87
CA ILE A 100 16.97 -19.64 -13.90
C ILE A 100 16.95 -18.25 -14.54
N ASP A 101 17.42 -18.11 -15.79
CA ASP A 101 17.48 -16.82 -16.48
C ASP A 101 16.06 -16.34 -16.82
N GLY A 102 15.19 -17.26 -17.26
CA GLY A 102 13.77 -16.99 -17.47
C GLY A 102 13.07 -16.53 -16.19
N ILE A 103 13.37 -17.19 -15.06
CA ILE A 103 12.83 -16.81 -13.76
C ILE A 103 13.33 -15.41 -13.35
N LYS A 104 14.63 -15.13 -13.45
CA LYS A 104 15.21 -13.80 -13.14
C LYS A 104 14.57 -12.70 -14.00
N LYS A 105 14.39 -12.95 -15.32
CA LYS A 105 13.73 -12.03 -16.23
C LYS A 105 12.27 -11.74 -15.80
N THR A 106 11.53 -12.78 -15.43
CA THR A 106 10.14 -12.63 -14.92
C THR A 106 10.11 -11.86 -13.60
N MET A 107 11.02 -12.17 -12.66
CA MET A 107 11.11 -11.49 -11.37
C MET A 107 11.53 -10.02 -11.49
N ALA A 108 12.23 -9.64 -12.54
CA ALA A 108 12.62 -8.25 -12.82
C ALA A 108 11.44 -7.39 -13.30
N ARG A 109 10.35 -7.98 -13.77
CA ARG A 109 9.18 -7.25 -14.25
C ARG A 109 8.46 -6.52 -13.13
N ASN A 110 7.94 -5.34 -13.44
CA ASN A 110 7.19 -4.48 -12.52
C ASN A 110 5.84 -4.02 -13.10
N ASP A 111 5.40 -4.63 -14.19
CA ASP A 111 4.09 -4.48 -14.82
C ASP A 111 2.99 -5.32 -14.10
N ILE A 112 3.09 -5.40 -12.80
CA ILE A 112 2.19 -6.17 -11.95
C ILE A 112 0.95 -5.33 -11.65
N LEU A 113 -0.22 -5.89 -11.96
CA LEU A 113 -1.50 -5.26 -11.63
C LEU A 113 -1.71 -5.28 -10.11
N TYR A 114 -2.06 -4.12 -9.56
CA TYR A 114 -2.32 -3.93 -8.15
C TYR A 114 -3.74 -3.41 -7.95
N THR A 115 -4.53 -4.13 -7.16
CA THR A 115 -5.87 -3.75 -6.78
C THR A 115 -6.02 -3.73 -5.27
N GLU A 116 -6.89 -2.87 -4.75
CA GLU A 116 -7.33 -2.91 -3.35
C GLU A 116 -8.84 -3.16 -3.31
N ARG A 117 -9.28 -3.97 -2.36
CA ARG A 117 -10.71 -4.20 -2.14
C ARG A 117 -11.39 -2.89 -1.74
N THR A 118 -12.41 -2.54 -2.48
CA THR A 118 -13.32 -1.44 -2.14
C THR A 118 -14.49 -1.98 -1.33
N TYR A 119 -15.03 -1.18 -0.40
CA TYR A 119 -16.13 -1.58 0.45
C TYR A 119 -16.89 -0.38 1.02
N CYS A 120 -18.16 -0.59 1.34
CA CYS A 120 -18.90 0.28 2.24
C CYS A 120 -18.81 -0.28 3.66
N GLU A 121 -18.46 0.57 4.63
CA GLU A 121 -18.43 0.17 6.03
C GLU A 121 -19.84 -0.08 6.54
N GLN A 122 -20.00 -1.13 7.33
CA GLN A 122 -21.27 -1.53 7.92
C GLN A 122 -21.06 -1.85 9.41
N GLY A 123 -22.14 -2.06 10.15
CA GLY A 123 -22.08 -2.45 11.55
C GLY A 123 -22.12 -1.27 12.51
N GLU A 124 -21.08 -1.06 13.29
CA GLU A 124 -21.04 -0.03 14.34
C GLU A 124 -21.22 1.38 13.79
N LEU A 125 -22.06 2.19 14.46
CA LEU A 125 -22.41 3.53 14.02
C LEU A 125 -21.32 4.57 14.31
N PHE A 126 -20.52 4.32 15.36
CA PHE A 126 -19.53 5.25 15.88
C PHE A 126 -18.17 4.55 16.00
N ASN A 127 -17.11 5.34 15.99
CA ASN A 127 -15.78 4.86 16.35
C ASN A 127 -15.75 4.41 17.81
N ALA A 128 -15.00 3.35 18.11
CA ALA A 128 -14.92 2.80 19.47
C ALA A 128 -14.25 3.71 20.51
N THR A 129 -13.64 4.82 20.07
CA THR A 129 -12.97 5.77 20.96
C THR A 129 -14.01 6.56 21.77
N LEU A 130 -14.00 6.35 23.06
CA LEU A 130 -14.83 7.11 24.01
C LEU A 130 -14.13 8.40 24.43
N ILE A 131 -14.91 9.47 24.51
CA ILE A 131 -14.47 10.79 24.97
C ILE A 131 -15.07 11.06 26.35
N LYS A 132 -14.25 11.57 27.25
CA LYS A 132 -14.69 11.97 28.62
C LYS A 132 -15.75 13.06 28.54
N LYS A 133 -16.58 13.13 29.59
CA LYS A 133 -17.54 14.22 29.82
C LYS A 133 -16.87 15.60 29.76
N GLY A 134 -17.62 16.62 29.37
CA GLY A 134 -17.12 17.99 29.26
C GLY A 134 -16.50 18.33 27.90
N ASN A 135 -16.54 17.43 26.89
CA ASN A 135 -16.05 17.72 25.55
C ASN A 135 -17.23 18.09 24.63
N PRO A 136 -17.28 19.34 24.12
CA PRO A 136 -18.39 19.79 23.26
C PRO A 136 -18.45 19.08 21.91
N ASN A 137 -17.35 18.44 21.48
CA ASN A 137 -17.28 17.72 20.22
C ASN A 137 -17.64 16.22 20.36
N ALA A 138 -17.99 15.77 21.57
CA ALA A 138 -18.40 14.39 21.78
C ALA A 138 -19.83 14.16 21.27
N ILE A 139 -20.05 12.99 20.66
CA ILE A 139 -21.38 12.55 20.22
C ILE A 139 -21.97 11.69 21.32
N GLY A 140 -23.18 12.01 21.78
CA GLY A 140 -23.83 11.29 22.87
C GLY A 140 -23.93 9.78 22.65
N LEU A 141 -23.77 9.01 23.72
CA LEU A 141 -23.81 7.55 23.71
C LEU A 141 -25.18 7.01 23.26
N LYS A 142 -26.25 7.73 23.59
CA LYS A 142 -27.64 7.42 23.20
C LYS A 142 -28.39 8.74 22.94
N LYS A 143 -29.49 8.64 22.19
CA LYS A 143 -30.40 9.77 22.00
C LYS A 143 -30.88 10.29 23.35
N GLY A 144 -30.75 11.60 23.61
CA GLY A 144 -31.15 12.26 24.87
C GLY A 144 -30.10 12.25 26.00
N LEU A 145 -28.96 11.56 25.80
CA LEU A 145 -27.84 11.69 26.77
C LEU A 145 -26.91 12.84 26.36
N ASP A 146 -26.82 13.83 27.24
CA ASP A 146 -25.94 14.99 27.06
C ASP A 146 -24.47 14.56 27.13
N PRO A 147 -23.68 14.69 26.05
CA PRO A 147 -22.26 14.32 26.05
C PRO A 147 -21.43 15.18 27.00
N MET A 148 -21.84 16.40 27.30
CA MET A 148 -21.19 17.24 28.28
C MET A 148 -21.25 16.61 29.69
N LYS A 149 -22.35 15.93 30.04
CA LYS A 149 -22.57 15.30 31.33
C LYS A 149 -22.08 13.85 31.39
N TYR A 150 -22.24 13.10 30.31
CA TYR A 150 -22.02 11.64 30.30
C TYR A 150 -20.83 11.20 29.44
N GLY A 151 -20.21 12.11 28.65
CA GLY A 151 -19.23 11.74 27.62
C GLY A 151 -19.88 11.16 26.36
N GLY A 152 -19.09 10.63 25.47
CA GLY A 152 -19.59 10.15 24.20
C GLY A 152 -18.54 9.54 23.30
N TYR A 153 -18.87 9.39 22.03
CA TYR A 153 -17.97 8.91 20.99
C TYR A 153 -17.24 10.07 20.31
N SER A 154 -16.06 9.79 19.75
CA SER A 154 -15.24 10.80 19.05
C SER A 154 -15.83 11.24 17.71
N SER A 155 -16.43 10.31 16.97
CA SER A 155 -17.01 10.58 15.64
C SER A 155 -17.91 9.44 15.15
N PRO A 156 -18.84 9.71 14.23
CA PRO A 156 -19.56 8.67 13.50
C PRO A 156 -18.57 7.89 12.62
N LYS A 157 -18.85 6.61 12.43
CA LYS A 157 -18.08 5.77 11.51
C LYS A 157 -18.53 6.03 10.06
N THR A 158 -17.61 6.33 9.17
CA THR A 158 -17.90 6.59 7.75
C THR A 158 -18.20 5.28 7.03
N SER A 159 -19.35 5.18 6.36
CA SER A 159 -19.72 4.05 5.50
C SER A 159 -19.10 4.16 4.11
N ALA A 160 -19.34 5.27 3.45
CA ALA A 160 -18.96 5.55 2.07
C ALA A 160 -18.83 7.06 1.87
N PHE A 161 -18.59 7.47 0.62
CA PHE A 161 -18.55 8.88 0.24
C PHE A 161 -19.61 9.16 -0.81
N ALA A 162 -20.08 10.40 -0.87
CA ALA A 162 -20.89 10.94 -1.95
C ALA A 162 -20.12 12.05 -2.66
N PHE A 163 -20.23 12.12 -3.97
CA PHE A 163 -19.80 13.26 -4.77
C PHE A 163 -21.04 14.14 -5.02
N ILE A 164 -20.96 15.37 -4.57
CA ILE A 164 -22.08 16.30 -4.56
C ILE A 164 -21.74 17.60 -5.27
N GLU A 165 -22.75 18.22 -5.83
CA GLU A 165 -22.77 19.60 -6.27
C GLU A 165 -23.69 20.41 -5.37
N PHE A 166 -23.32 21.64 -5.00
CA PHE A 166 -24.07 22.49 -4.08
C PHE A 166 -23.77 23.97 -4.31
N ASP A 167 -24.61 24.86 -3.77
CA ASP A 167 -24.38 26.29 -3.81
C ASP A 167 -23.39 26.70 -2.71
N GLY A 168 -22.20 27.10 -3.12
CA GLY A 168 -21.18 27.64 -2.24
C GLY A 168 -21.06 29.17 -2.35
N LYS A 169 -20.19 29.77 -1.53
CA LYS A 169 -19.96 31.23 -1.50
C LYS A 169 -19.51 31.82 -2.84
N LYS A 170 -18.95 31.02 -3.73
CA LYS A 170 -18.40 31.43 -5.04
C LYS A 170 -19.18 30.80 -6.22
N GLY A 171 -20.46 30.48 -6.03
CA GLY A 171 -21.31 29.77 -7.01
C GLY A 171 -21.34 28.27 -6.80
N ARG A 172 -21.72 27.53 -7.83
CA ARG A 172 -21.80 26.05 -7.78
C ARG A 172 -20.43 25.44 -7.54
N GLN A 173 -20.37 24.51 -6.59
CA GLN A 173 -19.13 23.84 -6.17
C GLN A 173 -19.37 22.33 -6.04
N ASN A 174 -18.29 21.56 -6.15
CA ASN A 174 -18.33 20.11 -6.01
C ASN A 174 -17.46 19.65 -4.83
N HIS A 175 -18.02 18.77 -3.99
CA HIS A 175 -17.30 18.16 -2.88
C HIS A 175 -17.47 16.66 -2.86
N LEU A 176 -16.41 15.96 -2.40
CA LEU A 176 -16.50 14.61 -1.85
C LEU A 176 -16.83 14.72 -0.36
N VAL A 177 -17.91 14.11 0.08
CA VAL A 177 -18.39 14.17 1.47
C VAL A 177 -18.51 12.78 2.06
N GLU A 178 -18.23 12.66 3.34
CA GLU A 178 -18.41 11.41 4.09
C GLU A 178 -19.88 11.19 4.42
N ILE A 179 -20.35 9.95 4.22
CA ILE A 179 -21.68 9.50 4.62
C ILE A 179 -21.51 8.51 5.76
N PRO A 180 -21.96 8.85 6.97
CA PRO A 180 -21.88 7.97 8.14
C PRO A 180 -22.71 6.69 7.98
N VAL A 181 -22.33 5.62 8.71
CA VAL A 181 -23.03 4.32 8.67
C VAL A 181 -24.52 4.47 9.00
N TYR A 182 -24.87 5.28 10.02
CA TYR A 182 -26.29 5.45 10.39
C TYR A 182 -27.11 6.18 9.31
N ILE A 183 -26.49 7.08 8.54
CA ILE A 183 -27.14 7.74 7.39
C ILE A 183 -27.25 6.77 6.20
N ALA A 184 -26.18 6.01 5.91
CA ALA A 184 -26.18 5.01 4.86
C ALA A 184 -27.25 3.94 5.07
N ASN A 185 -27.50 3.53 6.31
CA ASN A 185 -28.54 2.56 6.66
C ASN A 185 -29.96 3.09 6.36
N ILE A 186 -30.20 4.39 6.56
CA ILE A 186 -31.47 5.02 6.20
C ILE A 186 -31.58 5.20 4.68
N ALA A 187 -30.52 5.71 4.07
CA ALA A 187 -30.45 5.97 2.63
C ALA A 187 -30.60 4.70 1.77
N ALA A 188 -30.30 3.53 2.32
CA ALA A 188 -30.55 2.25 1.65
C ALA A 188 -32.05 2.01 1.34
N ARG A 189 -32.95 2.64 2.11
CA ARG A 189 -34.41 2.58 1.93
C ARG A 189 -34.99 3.87 1.38
N GLN A 190 -34.34 4.98 1.62
CA GLN A 190 -34.75 6.34 1.27
C GLN A 190 -33.55 7.10 0.68
N PRO A 191 -33.24 6.95 -0.62
CA PRO A 191 -32.03 7.53 -1.25
C PRO A 191 -31.93 9.06 -1.09
N GLU A 192 -33.06 9.78 -1.12
CA GLU A 192 -33.16 11.23 -0.94
C GLU A 192 -32.69 11.68 0.45
N TYR A 193 -32.62 10.78 1.43
CA TYR A 193 -32.21 11.11 2.81
C TYR A 193 -30.79 11.65 2.87
N ILE A 194 -29.92 11.28 1.92
CA ILE A 194 -28.55 11.82 1.85
C ILE A 194 -28.59 13.33 1.59
N LYS A 195 -29.41 13.77 0.64
CA LYS A 195 -29.59 15.20 0.35
C LYS A 195 -30.08 15.94 1.60
N ASN A 196 -31.16 15.46 2.22
CA ASN A 196 -31.74 16.06 3.43
C ASN A 196 -30.73 16.15 4.57
N TYR A 197 -29.95 15.07 4.81
CA TYR A 197 -28.88 15.06 5.78
C TYR A 197 -27.81 16.12 5.51
N LEU A 198 -27.38 16.26 4.26
CA LEU A 198 -26.36 17.22 3.86
C LEU A 198 -26.85 18.67 4.00
N GLU A 199 -28.09 18.92 3.65
CA GLU A 199 -28.70 20.25 3.76
C GLU A 199 -28.99 20.62 5.23
N GLU A 200 -29.68 19.77 5.99
CA GLU A 200 -30.13 20.07 7.34
C GLU A 200 -29.05 19.95 8.40
N LYS A 201 -28.14 18.95 8.28
CA LYS A 201 -27.14 18.65 9.32
C LYS A 201 -25.73 19.13 8.99
N LYS A 202 -25.42 19.28 7.70
CA LYS A 202 -24.10 19.73 7.23
C LYS A 202 -24.10 21.15 6.68
N GLY A 203 -25.27 21.76 6.50
CA GLY A 203 -25.41 23.14 6.08
C GLY A 203 -25.08 23.42 4.61
N TYR A 204 -25.06 22.39 3.77
CA TYR A 204 -24.96 22.56 2.33
C TYR A 204 -26.28 23.12 1.79
N GLN A 205 -26.22 23.90 0.71
CA GLN A 205 -27.41 24.50 0.09
C GLN A 205 -27.61 23.96 -1.33
N ASN A 206 -28.85 23.66 -1.69
CA ASN A 206 -29.26 23.18 -3.02
C ASN A 206 -28.40 21.99 -3.50
N VAL A 207 -28.33 20.94 -2.67
CA VAL A 207 -27.50 19.75 -2.91
C VAL A 207 -28.05 18.91 -4.05
N ILE A 208 -27.17 18.58 -4.99
CA ILE A 208 -27.38 17.53 -5.99
C ILE A 208 -26.36 16.42 -5.72
N VAL A 209 -26.85 15.21 -5.43
CA VAL A 209 -25.99 14.03 -5.27
C VAL A 209 -25.66 13.49 -6.64
N LYS A 210 -24.44 13.74 -7.11
CA LYS A 210 -23.97 13.30 -8.45
C LYS A 210 -23.66 11.80 -8.46
N LYS A 211 -23.01 11.31 -7.39
CA LYS A 211 -22.61 9.91 -7.25
C LYS A 211 -22.66 9.44 -5.80
N TYR A 212 -23.33 8.32 -5.56
CA TYR A 212 -23.38 7.59 -4.30
C TYR A 212 -23.78 6.12 -4.54
N PRO A 213 -23.22 5.14 -3.83
CA PRO A 213 -22.07 5.28 -2.94
C PRO A 213 -20.73 5.27 -3.70
N ILE A 214 -19.78 6.08 -3.23
CA ILE A 214 -18.37 5.90 -3.57
C ILE A 214 -17.74 5.16 -2.39
N GLN A 215 -17.22 3.97 -2.64
CA GLN A 215 -16.72 3.07 -1.61
C GLN A 215 -15.40 3.56 -0.99
N LYS A 216 -15.11 3.12 0.21
CA LYS A 216 -13.75 3.23 0.78
C LYS A 216 -12.76 2.50 -0.12
N ASN A 217 -11.53 2.98 -0.21
CA ASN A 217 -10.47 2.53 -1.11
C ASN A 217 -10.78 2.67 -2.60
N ALA A 218 -11.88 3.35 -2.99
CA ALA A 218 -12.14 3.63 -4.40
C ALA A 218 -10.94 4.30 -5.05
N LEU A 219 -10.60 3.83 -6.25
CA LEU A 219 -9.56 4.43 -7.07
C LEU A 219 -10.14 5.66 -7.77
N ILE A 220 -9.51 6.80 -7.58
CA ILE A 220 -9.84 8.04 -8.28
C ILE A 220 -8.61 8.58 -8.98
N LYS A 221 -8.80 9.33 -10.06
CA LYS A 221 -7.75 10.15 -10.67
C LYS A 221 -8.06 11.62 -10.42
N LEU A 222 -7.06 12.34 -9.94
CA LEU A 222 -7.10 13.79 -9.80
C LEU A 222 -6.10 14.39 -10.79
N ASP A 223 -6.58 15.11 -11.80
CA ASP A 223 -5.76 15.59 -12.92
C ASP A 223 -4.88 14.50 -13.54
N GLY A 224 -5.42 13.29 -13.66
CA GLY A 224 -4.73 12.13 -14.22
C GLY A 224 -3.88 11.32 -13.23
N TYR A 225 -3.63 11.80 -12.01
CA TYR A 225 -2.83 11.09 -11.01
C TYR A 225 -3.72 10.15 -10.17
N PRO A 226 -3.46 8.82 -10.19
CA PRO A 226 -4.28 7.87 -9.47
C PRO A 226 -4.00 7.91 -7.96
N ALA A 227 -5.08 7.90 -7.19
CA ALA A 227 -5.06 7.83 -5.73
C ALA A 227 -6.25 7.03 -5.22
N ARG A 228 -6.15 6.50 -3.99
CA ARG A 228 -7.24 5.81 -3.31
C ARG A 228 -7.86 6.69 -2.24
N LEU A 229 -9.18 6.73 -2.23
CA LEU A 229 -9.96 7.52 -1.29
C LEU A 229 -10.00 6.83 0.08
N ARG A 230 -9.44 7.46 1.11
CA ARG A 230 -9.38 6.92 2.47
C ARG A 230 -10.37 7.55 3.43
N GLY A 231 -10.52 8.85 3.36
CA GLY A 231 -11.39 9.61 4.25
C GLY A 231 -11.68 11.00 3.72
N ALA A 232 -12.61 11.67 4.35
CA ALA A 232 -12.87 13.09 4.17
C ALA A 232 -13.28 13.71 5.51
N ASN A 233 -13.08 14.99 5.65
CA ASN A 233 -13.58 15.80 6.77
C ASN A 233 -14.23 17.07 6.21
N GLU A 234 -14.57 18.02 7.03
CA GLU A 234 -15.22 19.26 6.58
C GLU A 234 -14.41 20.04 5.55
N LYS A 235 -13.08 20.01 5.63
CA LYS A 235 -12.18 20.84 4.81
C LYS A 235 -11.41 20.07 3.76
N SER A 236 -11.15 18.79 3.97
CA SER A 236 -10.26 18.01 3.11
C SER A 236 -10.70 16.57 2.90
N ILE A 237 -10.21 15.97 1.82
CA ILE A 237 -10.24 14.54 1.59
C ILE A 237 -8.84 13.96 1.85
N THR A 238 -8.81 12.76 2.41
CA THR A 238 -7.57 12.01 2.67
C THR A 238 -7.39 10.94 1.60
N LEU A 239 -6.24 10.95 0.98
CA LEU A 239 -5.88 10.06 -0.11
C LEU A 239 -4.68 9.19 0.25
N LYS A 240 -4.58 8.04 -0.39
CA LYS A 240 -3.38 7.19 -0.45
C LYS A 240 -2.88 7.17 -1.90
N ASN A 241 -1.57 7.19 -2.09
CA ASN A 241 -0.98 6.98 -3.41
C ASN A 241 -1.37 5.60 -3.94
N ALA A 242 -1.95 5.54 -5.14
CA ALA A 242 -2.33 4.28 -5.78
C ALA A 242 -1.19 3.65 -6.59
N VAL A 243 -0.11 4.38 -6.84
CA VAL A 243 1.03 3.91 -7.62
C VAL A 243 2.07 3.32 -6.68
N GLN A 244 2.46 2.07 -6.93
CA GLN A 244 3.53 1.41 -6.19
C GLN A 244 4.89 2.02 -6.55
N LEU A 245 5.75 2.21 -5.55
CA LEU A 245 7.11 2.67 -5.78
C LEU A 245 7.92 1.58 -6.49
N VAL A 246 8.46 1.91 -7.65
CA VAL A 246 9.35 1.03 -8.43
C VAL A 246 10.72 1.66 -8.49
N LEU A 247 11.72 0.93 -8.01
CA LEU A 247 13.13 1.34 -8.01
C LEU A 247 13.96 0.35 -8.82
N LYS A 248 15.17 0.75 -9.19
CA LYS A 248 16.15 -0.16 -9.79
C LYS A 248 16.62 -1.21 -8.78
N PRO A 249 17.03 -2.40 -9.22
CA PRO A 249 17.46 -3.50 -8.33
C PRO A 249 18.55 -3.11 -7.34
N GLU A 250 19.50 -2.27 -7.72
CA GLU A 250 20.60 -1.78 -6.89
C GLU A 250 20.11 -1.10 -5.60
N TYR A 251 19.01 -0.35 -5.66
CA TYR A 251 18.46 0.33 -4.48
C TYR A 251 17.76 -0.61 -3.50
N TYR A 252 17.34 -1.80 -3.94
CA TYR A 252 16.70 -2.77 -3.03
C TYR A 252 17.67 -3.27 -1.97
N GLU A 253 18.95 -3.46 -2.31
CA GLU A 253 19.98 -3.87 -1.36
C GLU A 253 20.27 -2.76 -0.35
N THR A 254 20.50 -1.54 -0.84
CA THR A 254 20.72 -0.36 0.02
C THR A 254 19.57 -0.16 1.00
N ILE A 255 18.31 -0.20 0.53
CA ILE A 255 17.13 -0.03 1.39
C ILE A 255 17.04 -1.16 2.44
N ARG A 256 17.28 -2.40 2.07
CA ARG A 256 17.29 -3.53 3.01
C ARG A 256 18.37 -3.38 4.09
N ASN A 257 19.54 -2.87 3.70
CA ASN A 257 20.63 -2.64 4.64
C ASN A 257 20.31 -1.44 5.56
N VAL A 258 19.69 -0.39 5.05
CA VAL A 258 19.14 0.74 5.84
C VAL A 258 18.12 0.25 6.86
N GLU A 259 17.16 -0.59 6.46
CA GLU A 259 16.15 -1.17 7.36
C GLU A 259 16.79 -1.92 8.52
N LYS A 260 17.71 -2.84 8.20
CA LYS A 260 18.43 -3.62 9.22
C LYS A 260 19.25 -2.73 10.14
N TYR A 261 19.98 -1.78 9.58
CA TYR A 261 20.77 -0.85 10.36
C TYR A 261 19.91 -0.07 11.36
N LEU A 262 18.77 0.50 10.93
CA LEU A 262 17.86 1.23 11.80
C LEU A 262 17.16 0.33 12.83
N GLU A 263 16.92 -0.94 12.51
CA GLU A 263 16.32 -1.89 13.45
C GLU A 263 17.27 -2.26 14.59
N TYR A 264 18.56 -2.38 14.31
CA TYR A 264 19.55 -2.90 15.27
C TYR A 264 20.34 -1.82 15.98
N ILE A 265 20.48 -0.61 15.40
CA ILE A 265 21.33 0.45 15.98
C ILE A 265 20.87 0.90 17.37
N ASP A 266 19.58 0.80 17.68
CA ASP A 266 19.01 1.17 18.99
C ASP A 266 19.00 -0.03 19.97
N LYS A 267 19.27 -1.25 19.48
CA LYS A 267 19.24 -2.47 20.30
C LYS A 267 20.63 -2.95 20.72
N ASP A 268 21.61 -2.78 19.86
CA ASP A 268 22.99 -3.22 20.10
C ASP A 268 23.98 -2.43 19.24
N GLU A 269 24.76 -1.56 19.88
CA GLU A 269 25.79 -0.76 19.20
C GLU A 269 26.90 -1.62 18.57
N SER A 270 27.17 -2.82 19.08
CA SER A 270 28.19 -3.71 18.52
C SER A 270 27.78 -4.25 17.14
N VAL A 271 26.49 -4.45 16.90
CA VAL A 271 25.93 -4.89 15.61
C VAL A 271 25.82 -3.72 14.63
N SER A 272 25.73 -2.49 15.15
CA SER A 272 25.57 -1.27 14.35
C SER A 272 26.83 -0.85 13.61
N LYS A 273 28.01 -1.35 14.00
CA LYS A 273 29.32 -0.94 13.44
C LYS A 273 29.57 -1.32 11.99
N ALA A 274 28.68 -2.11 11.37
CA ALA A 274 28.78 -2.49 9.96
C ALA A 274 27.57 -2.02 9.17
N ALA A 275 27.36 -0.72 9.04
CA ALA A 275 26.50 -0.19 8.00
C ALA A 275 27.00 -0.71 6.64
N ARG A 276 26.18 -1.53 5.96
CA ARG A 276 26.50 -2.07 4.62
C ARG A 276 26.02 -1.14 3.52
N PHE A 277 26.16 0.17 3.73
CA PHE A 277 25.83 1.23 2.79
C PHE A 277 26.63 2.48 3.16
N SER A 278 26.82 3.34 2.18
CA SER A 278 27.60 4.57 2.26
C SER A 278 26.73 5.81 2.14
N HIS A 279 27.27 6.97 2.51
CA HIS A 279 26.65 8.27 2.25
C HIS A 279 26.32 8.46 0.75
N THR A 280 27.28 8.11 -0.13
CA THR A 280 27.12 8.24 -1.58
C THR A 280 25.94 7.39 -2.14
N GLU A 281 25.75 6.17 -1.61
CA GLU A 281 24.60 5.36 -2.02
C GLU A 281 23.27 5.96 -1.56
N LEU A 282 23.24 6.54 -0.34
CA LEU A 282 22.04 7.26 0.13
C LEU A 282 21.77 8.54 -0.69
N ASP A 283 22.80 9.24 -1.14
CA ASP A 283 22.67 10.43 -1.98
C ASP A 283 22.05 10.09 -3.33
N LYS A 284 22.55 9.04 -3.99
CA LYS A 284 21.97 8.52 -5.25
C LYS A 284 20.52 8.06 -5.08
N LEU A 285 20.23 7.39 -3.98
CA LEU A 285 18.87 6.94 -3.67
C LEU A 285 17.94 8.13 -3.40
N TYR A 286 18.42 9.18 -2.74
CA TYR A 286 17.65 10.40 -2.52
C TYR A 286 17.25 11.07 -3.84
N ASP A 287 18.20 11.19 -4.77
CA ASP A 287 17.96 11.76 -6.09
C ASP A 287 16.90 10.96 -6.87
N GLU A 288 16.99 9.63 -6.84
CA GLU A 288 15.96 8.75 -7.46
C GLU A 288 14.59 8.95 -6.82
N LEU A 289 14.52 9.07 -5.49
CA LEU A 289 13.27 9.31 -4.77
C LEU A 289 12.68 10.70 -5.08
N CYS A 290 13.51 11.72 -5.24
CA CYS A 290 13.07 13.04 -5.74
C CYS A 290 12.46 12.93 -7.12
N PHE A 291 13.12 12.23 -8.06
CA PHE A 291 12.59 12.01 -9.40
C PHE A 291 11.24 11.27 -9.38
N LYS A 292 11.10 10.22 -8.54
CA LYS A 292 9.83 9.49 -8.38
C LYS A 292 8.72 10.40 -7.83
N ALA A 293 9.03 11.27 -6.87
CA ALA A 293 8.06 12.20 -6.32
C ALA A 293 7.59 13.24 -7.35
N GLU A 294 8.48 13.77 -8.18
CA GLU A 294 8.14 14.72 -9.25
C GLU A 294 7.23 14.10 -10.32
N ASN A 295 7.29 12.78 -10.52
CA ASN A 295 6.50 12.05 -11.50
C ASN A 295 5.31 11.29 -10.87
N SER A 296 4.78 11.79 -9.75
CA SER A 296 3.68 11.19 -9.02
C SER A 296 2.70 12.22 -8.49
N ILE A 297 1.65 11.76 -7.82
CA ILE A 297 0.67 12.63 -7.17
C ILE A 297 1.30 13.60 -6.17
N TYR A 298 2.50 13.33 -5.65
CA TYR A 298 3.21 14.21 -4.71
C TYR A 298 3.62 15.55 -5.31
N LYS A 299 3.66 15.66 -6.64
CA LYS A 299 3.88 16.94 -7.34
C LYS A 299 2.68 17.88 -7.22
N LYS A 300 1.47 17.33 -7.21
CA LYS A 300 0.23 18.12 -7.41
C LYS A 300 -0.45 18.57 -6.11
N ARG A 301 0.02 18.12 -4.95
CA ARG A 301 -0.87 18.24 -3.83
C ARG A 301 -0.57 19.18 -2.72
N PRO A 302 -1.56 19.60 -1.86
CA PRO A 302 -1.37 20.76 -1.02
C PRO A 302 -0.09 20.74 -0.22
N ALA A 303 0.32 19.56 0.20
CA ALA A 303 1.60 19.41 0.89
C ALA A 303 2.83 19.52 -0.01
N ASN A 304 2.65 19.31 -1.34
CA ASN A 304 3.72 19.37 -2.35
C ASN A 304 5.05 18.73 -1.88
N GLN A 305 4.97 17.45 -1.50
CA GLN A 305 6.12 16.73 -0.97
C GLN A 305 7.29 16.67 -1.96
N SER A 306 7.01 16.66 -3.26
CA SER A 306 8.04 16.74 -4.30
C SER A 306 8.88 18.01 -4.16
N ALA A 307 8.28 19.19 -3.96
CA ALA A 307 9.01 20.42 -3.72
C ALA A 307 9.78 20.39 -2.39
N THR A 308 9.20 19.78 -1.34
CA THR A 308 9.90 19.59 -0.06
C THR A 308 11.18 18.78 -0.23
N LEU A 309 11.12 17.65 -0.97
CA LEU A 309 12.31 16.83 -1.22
C LEU A 309 13.35 17.62 -2.04
N LYS A 310 12.92 18.30 -3.09
CA LYS A 310 13.82 19.09 -3.94
C LYS A 310 14.51 20.23 -3.17
N ASN A 311 13.76 21.00 -2.39
CA ASN A 311 14.29 22.09 -1.59
C ASN A 311 15.18 21.59 -0.45
N GLY A 312 14.87 20.42 0.12
CA GLY A 312 15.64 19.78 1.19
C GLY A 312 16.91 19.07 0.75
N GLN A 313 17.19 18.97 -0.57
CA GLN A 313 18.32 18.21 -1.09
C GLN A 313 19.66 18.69 -0.54
N LYS A 314 19.91 20.00 -0.52
CA LYS A 314 21.15 20.57 0.03
C LYS A 314 21.33 20.22 1.50
N THR A 315 20.24 20.30 2.28
CA THR A 315 20.24 19.92 3.71
C THR A 315 20.53 18.44 3.87
N PHE A 316 19.90 17.57 3.05
CA PHE A 316 20.15 16.14 3.08
C PHE A 316 21.60 15.77 2.77
N LEU A 317 22.19 16.37 1.73
CA LEU A 317 23.60 16.14 1.35
C LEU A 317 24.57 16.57 2.46
N ALA A 318 24.25 17.60 3.22
CA ALA A 318 25.06 18.11 4.31
C ALA A 318 24.97 17.25 5.60
N ILE A 319 24.08 16.27 5.68
CA ILE A 319 23.98 15.38 6.86
C ILE A 319 25.22 14.47 6.92
N THR A 320 26.02 14.65 7.96
CA THR A 320 27.21 13.83 8.24
C THR A 320 26.92 12.60 9.10
N ASN A 321 25.84 12.64 9.89
CA ASN A 321 25.40 11.51 10.71
C ASN A 321 24.69 10.47 9.84
N LEU A 322 25.28 9.29 9.69
CA LEU A 322 24.75 8.21 8.83
C LEU A 322 23.38 7.69 9.29
N LYS A 323 23.15 7.62 10.63
CA LYS A 323 21.85 7.22 11.19
C LYS A 323 20.75 8.21 10.79
N GLU A 324 21.01 9.50 10.96
CA GLU A 324 20.04 10.55 10.60
C GLU A 324 19.74 10.52 9.10
N LYS A 325 20.77 10.40 8.27
CA LYS A 325 20.63 10.30 6.81
C LYS A 325 19.82 9.08 6.38
N ALA A 326 20.08 7.92 6.98
CA ALA A 326 19.32 6.69 6.78
C ALA A 326 17.86 6.83 7.24
N GLN A 327 17.61 7.54 8.34
CA GLN A 327 16.26 7.80 8.85
C GLN A 327 15.45 8.67 7.88
N VAL A 328 16.05 9.69 7.26
CA VAL A 328 15.39 10.50 6.23
C VAL A 328 14.97 9.64 5.03
N ILE A 329 15.86 8.81 4.51
CA ILE A 329 15.54 7.88 3.41
C ILE A 329 14.38 6.96 3.79
N ASN A 330 14.43 6.35 4.97
CA ASN A 330 13.37 5.48 5.46
C ASN A 330 12.01 6.20 5.55
N ASN A 331 12.00 7.46 5.99
CA ASN A 331 10.81 8.28 6.07
C ASN A 331 10.25 8.62 4.66
N ILE A 332 11.11 8.94 3.69
CA ILE A 332 10.68 9.19 2.31
C ILE A 332 10.04 7.93 1.70
N ILE A 333 10.63 6.75 1.91
CA ILE A 333 10.06 5.48 1.43
C ILE A 333 8.68 5.24 2.07
N THR A 334 8.55 5.51 3.39
CA THR A 334 7.28 5.41 4.11
C THR A 334 6.24 6.39 3.55
N MET A 335 6.63 7.59 3.17
CA MET A 335 5.77 8.57 2.50
C MET A 335 5.17 7.99 1.21
N PHE A 336 5.97 7.32 0.38
CA PHE A 336 5.46 6.71 -0.85
C PHE A 336 4.40 5.64 -0.61
N ARG A 337 4.43 4.94 0.51
CA ARG A 337 3.38 3.97 0.86
C ARG A 337 2.09 4.64 1.31
N CYS A 338 2.16 5.82 1.91
CA CYS A 338 1.01 6.54 2.51
C CYS A 338 0.19 5.70 3.51
N ASP A 339 0.80 4.69 4.14
CA ASP A 339 0.09 3.79 5.06
C ASP A 339 -0.15 4.44 6.43
N ALA A 340 0.74 5.36 6.83
CA ALA A 340 0.61 6.07 8.11
C ALA A 340 1.04 7.54 7.98
N THR A 341 0.19 8.45 8.42
CA THR A 341 0.45 9.89 8.40
C THR A 341 1.42 10.35 9.49
N THR A 342 1.44 9.63 10.61
CA THR A 342 2.16 10.03 11.84
C THR A 342 3.63 9.58 11.87
N THR A 343 4.03 8.65 11.01
CA THR A 343 5.38 8.05 11.04
C THR A 343 6.32 8.62 9.99
N THR A 344 5.87 9.53 9.13
CA THR A 344 6.64 10.08 8.03
C THR A 344 7.12 11.49 8.37
N ASN A 345 8.21 11.57 9.09
CA ASN A 345 8.79 12.84 9.54
C ASN A 345 9.88 13.32 8.56
N LEU A 346 9.61 14.42 7.85
CA LEU A 346 10.58 15.06 6.95
C LEU A 346 11.12 16.38 7.51
N LYS A 347 10.99 16.64 8.80
CA LYS A 347 11.42 17.90 9.44
C LYS A 347 12.91 18.17 9.23
N THR A 348 13.75 17.16 9.27
CA THR A 348 15.21 17.27 9.04
C THR A 348 15.56 17.95 7.71
N ILE A 349 14.71 17.77 6.70
CA ILE A 349 14.89 18.37 5.37
C ILE A 349 13.88 19.50 5.08
N GLY A 350 13.33 20.13 6.14
CA GLY A 350 12.41 21.26 6.02
C GLY A 350 10.96 20.90 5.73
N GLY A 351 10.59 19.62 5.84
CA GLY A 351 9.23 19.14 5.62
C GLY A 351 8.37 19.06 6.89
N SER A 352 7.17 18.47 6.74
CA SER A 352 6.24 18.23 7.85
C SER A 352 6.63 16.97 8.64
N VAL A 353 6.24 16.92 9.91
CA VAL A 353 6.32 15.71 10.75
C VAL A 353 5.33 14.61 10.32
N ASN A 354 4.30 14.97 9.55
CA ASN A 354 3.25 14.07 9.05
C ASN A 354 3.20 14.05 7.52
N ALA A 355 4.36 13.99 6.87
CA ALA A 355 4.46 14.09 5.41
C ALA A 355 3.83 12.91 4.64
N GLY A 356 3.55 11.79 5.30
CA GLY A 356 2.89 10.61 4.69
C GLY A 356 1.41 10.83 4.34
N GLY A 357 0.74 11.79 5.01
CA GLY A 357 -0.66 12.08 4.75
C GLY A 357 -0.86 12.95 3.51
N MET A 358 -1.64 12.45 2.56
CA MET A 358 -2.12 13.26 1.45
C MET A 358 -3.53 13.78 1.75
N GLN A 359 -3.62 15.06 2.05
CA GLN A 359 -4.89 15.74 2.22
C GLN A 359 -5.09 16.79 1.12
N VAL A 360 -6.21 16.68 0.42
CA VAL A 360 -6.62 17.62 -0.63
C VAL A 360 -7.75 18.47 -0.09
N ASN A 361 -7.61 19.80 -0.19
CA ASN A 361 -8.70 20.69 0.20
C ASN A 361 -9.92 20.46 -0.73
N LYS A 362 -11.10 20.29 -0.17
CA LYS A 362 -12.35 20.07 -0.91
C LYS A 362 -12.64 21.19 -1.93
N ASN A 363 -12.31 22.44 -1.59
CA ASN A 363 -12.50 23.57 -2.50
C ASN A 363 -11.66 23.46 -3.79
N THR A 364 -10.56 22.70 -3.78
CA THR A 364 -9.75 22.50 -4.98
C THR A 364 -10.35 21.48 -5.94
N LEU A 365 -11.30 20.65 -5.49
CA LEU A 365 -11.98 19.70 -6.36
C LEU A 365 -12.84 20.39 -7.43
N THR A 366 -13.31 21.60 -7.16
CA THR A 366 -14.11 22.39 -8.14
C THR A 366 -13.31 22.75 -9.40
N SER A 367 -11.99 22.77 -9.31
CA SER A 367 -11.09 23.13 -10.43
C SER A 367 -10.24 21.95 -10.94
N GLN A 368 -10.42 20.76 -10.38
CA GLN A 368 -9.65 19.57 -10.76
C GLN A 368 -10.52 18.58 -11.53
N LYS A 369 -9.96 17.95 -12.56
CA LYS A 369 -10.60 16.82 -13.20
C LYS A 369 -10.61 15.62 -12.26
N VAL A 370 -11.80 15.19 -11.85
CA VAL A 370 -12.04 14.06 -10.95
C VAL A 370 -12.66 12.91 -11.73
N VAL A 371 -11.98 11.78 -11.78
CA VAL A 371 -12.44 10.56 -12.45
C VAL A 371 -12.49 9.42 -11.45
N LEU A 372 -13.63 8.75 -11.35
CA LEU A 372 -13.76 7.49 -10.60
C LEU A 372 -13.34 6.32 -11.50
N VAL A 373 -12.47 5.47 -10.99
CA VAL A 373 -11.94 4.32 -11.74
C VAL A 373 -12.47 3.04 -11.12
N HIS A 374 -13.23 2.29 -11.91
CA HIS A 374 -13.72 0.98 -11.52
C HIS A 374 -12.76 -0.10 -12.02
N GLN A 375 -12.25 -0.93 -11.11
CA GLN A 375 -11.36 -2.04 -11.43
C GLN A 375 -12.03 -3.37 -11.10
N SER A 376 -11.86 -4.37 -11.97
CA SER A 376 -12.14 -5.75 -11.61
C SER A 376 -11.21 -6.22 -10.48
N VAL A 377 -11.57 -7.32 -9.81
CA VAL A 377 -10.75 -7.88 -8.71
C VAL A 377 -9.31 -8.19 -9.19
N THR A 378 -9.14 -8.63 -10.42
CA THR A 378 -7.82 -8.89 -11.02
C THR A 378 -7.12 -7.64 -11.54
N GLY A 379 -7.83 -6.50 -11.68
CA GLY A 379 -7.30 -5.29 -12.32
C GLY A 379 -7.21 -5.34 -13.84
N LEU A 380 -7.62 -6.45 -14.47
CA LEU A 380 -7.58 -6.62 -15.93
C LEU A 380 -8.60 -5.77 -16.68
N PHE A 381 -9.76 -5.57 -16.08
CA PHE A 381 -10.81 -4.74 -16.65
C PHE A 381 -10.92 -3.44 -15.85
N VAL A 382 -10.87 -2.34 -16.57
CA VAL A 382 -10.91 -0.99 -16.01
C VAL A 382 -11.91 -0.16 -16.80
N THR A 383 -12.79 0.54 -16.10
CA THR A 383 -13.67 1.56 -16.68
C THR A 383 -13.54 2.86 -15.90
N GLU A 384 -13.73 3.98 -16.58
CA GLU A 384 -13.58 5.31 -16.00
C GLU A 384 -14.91 6.06 -16.10
N GLU A 385 -15.26 6.75 -15.02
CA GLU A 385 -16.45 7.59 -14.90
C GLU A 385 -15.98 8.98 -14.49
N GLU A 386 -16.17 9.95 -15.35
CA GLU A 386 -15.86 11.35 -15.06
C GLU A 386 -16.91 11.92 -14.10
N LEU A 387 -16.47 12.43 -12.96
CA LEU A 387 -17.34 13.08 -11.97
C LEU A 387 -17.34 14.60 -12.13
N LEU A 388 -16.28 15.15 -12.72
CA LEU A 388 -16.02 16.56 -12.98
C LEU A 388 -15.12 16.70 -14.19
#